data_2b0c823a421224f531026c6260d218e1
#
_entry.id   2b0c823a421224f531026c6260d218e1
#
_cell.length_a   1.000
_cell.length_b   1.000
_cell.length_c   1.000
_cell.angle_alpha   90.00
_cell.angle_beta   90.00
_cell.angle_gamma   90.00
#
_symmetry.space_group_name_H-M   'P 1'
#
loop_
_entity.id
_entity.type
_entity.pdbx_description
1 polymer ?
#
loop_
_entity_poly.entity_id
_entity_poly.type
_entity_poly.pdbx_seq_one_letter_code
_entity_poly.pdbx_strand_id
1 'polypeptide(L)'
;MSDQIDVGWSAPPFGLDQIDKGDIRVIASGNDAAVFKGQTVRVLITNAQALQMKKAVFDRYMKAYRETVDYMYADPAALKIYADFVGISEEKAKRTRDGFFPRQSIDPDRIVGLDTIVNDAVTLKYTAAPLTKDQLAELIQIPPH
;
A
#
# COMPACT_ATOMS: atom_id res chain seq x y z
N MET A 1 -2.62 0.71 28.51
CA MET A 1 -1.23 0.80 28.01
C MET A 1 -0.33 0.10 29.00
N SER A 2 0.69 -0.62 28.55
CA SER A 2 1.50 -1.49 29.41
C SER A 2 2.83 -0.86 29.84
N ASP A 3 3.09 0.40 29.43
CA ASP A 3 4.34 1.15 29.67
C ASP A 3 5.63 0.41 29.26
N GLN A 4 5.51 -0.45 28.23
CA GLN A 4 6.62 -1.26 27.73
C GLN A 4 7.43 -0.59 26.63
N ILE A 5 6.83 0.40 25.95
CA ILE A 5 7.46 1.16 24.87
C ILE A 5 7.04 2.64 24.95
N ASP A 6 7.97 3.53 24.65
CA ASP A 6 7.73 4.98 24.59
C ASP A 6 7.29 5.43 23.19
N VAL A 7 7.77 4.74 22.14
CA VAL A 7 7.48 5.03 20.74
C VAL A 7 7.18 3.73 20.00
N GLY A 8 6.09 3.73 19.26
CA GLY A 8 5.69 2.61 18.40
C GLY A 8 5.41 3.08 16.97
N TRP A 9 5.55 2.18 16.02
CA TRP A 9 5.11 2.39 14.64
C TRP A 9 3.77 1.70 14.42
N SER A 10 2.86 2.39 13.74
CA SER A 10 1.53 1.84 13.42
C SER A 10 1.01 2.39 12.10
N ALA A 11 0.16 1.61 11.44
CA ALA A 11 -0.58 2.04 10.26
C ALA A 11 -2.10 2.04 10.56
N PRO A 12 -2.86 3.08 10.14
CA PRO A 12 -4.31 3.11 10.30
C PRO A 12 -4.99 1.87 9.68
N PRO A 13 -6.09 1.40 10.29
CA PRO A 13 -6.87 2.04 11.35
C PRO A 13 -6.34 1.82 12.79
N PHE A 14 -5.23 1.09 12.94
CA PHE A 14 -4.67 0.81 14.28
C PHE A 14 -4.17 2.09 14.95
N GLY A 15 -4.47 2.22 16.25
CA GLY A 15 -4.06 3.36 17.05
C GLY A 15 -4.98 4.59 16.98
N LEU A 16 -5.95 4.66 16.07
CA LEU A 16 -6.83 5.82 15.95
C LEU A 16 -7.66 6.06 17.21
N ASP A 17 -8.18 5.00 17.85
CA ASP A 17 -8.95 5.13 19.09
C ASP A 17 -8.11 5.70 20.25
N GLN A 18 -6.85 5.31 20.33
CA GLN A 18 -5.92 5.79 21.35
C GLN A 18 -5.53 7.24 21.10
N ILE A 19 -5.41 7.65 19.83
CA ILE A 19 -5.21 9.04 19.46
C ILE A 19 -6.43 9.88 19.86
N ASP A 20 -7.63 9.40 19.55
CA ASP A 20 -8.89 10.11 19.84
C ASP A 20 -9.13 10.25 21.36
N LYS A 21 -8.69 9.28 22.16
CA LYS A 21 -8.72 9.34 23.63
C LYS A 21 -7.62 10.18 24.24
N GLY A 22 -6.60 10.57 23.46
CA GLY A 22 -5.43 11.28 23.96
C GLY A 22 -4.40 10.40 24.68
N ASP A 23 -4.54 9.07 24.59
CA ASP A 23 -3.61 8.11 25.21
C ASP A 23 -2.25 8.10 24.51
N ILE A 24 -2.25 8.38 23.20
CA ILE A 24 -1.05 8.50 22.38
C ILE A 24 -1.16 9.70 21.44
N ARG A 25 -0.02 10.13 20.91
CA ARG A 25 0.04 11.18 19.87
C ARG A 25 0.93 10.76 18.71
N VAL A 26 0.63 11.25 17.52
CA VAL A 26 1.53 11.14 16.37
C VAL A 26 2.71 12.10 16.58
N ILE A 27 3.93 11.59 16.52
CA ILE A 27 5.16 12.39 16.62
C ILE A 27 5.81 12.60 15.27
N ALA A 28 5.60 11.69 14.31
CA ALA A 28 6.06 11.80 12.93
C ALA A 28 5.18 10.95 12.02
N SER A 29 5.11 11.32 10.74
CA SER A 29 4.49 10.55 9.66
C SER A 29 5.56 10.05 8.70
N GLY A 30 5.37 8.89 8.06
CA GLY A 30 6.26 8.41 7.01
C GLY A 30 6.42 9.41 5.85
N ASN A 31 5.39 10.22 5.57
CA ASN A 31 5.42 11.25 4.54
C ASN A 31 6.20 12.53 4.93
N ASP A 32 6.61 12.68 6.18
CA ASP A 32 7.45 13.79 6.62
C ASP A 32 8.90 13.62 6.11
N ALA A 33 9.32 12.38 5.83
CA ALA A 33 10.58 12.10 5.18
C ALA A 33 10.42 12.28 3.65
N ALA A 34 10.97 13.37 3.12
CA ALA A 34 10.80 13.76 1.71
C ALA A 34 11.19 12.66 0.70
N VAL A 35 12.20 11.84 1.05
CA VAL A 35 12.69 10.72 0.23
C VAL A 35 11.63 9.63 0.05
N PHE A 36 10.76 9.43 1.03
CA PHE A 36 9.74 8.37 1.01
C PHE A 36 8.34 8.88 0.68
N LYS A 37 8.20 10.20 0.52
CA LYS A 37 6.89 10.82 0.28
C LYS A 37 6.23 10.27 -0.98
N GLY A 38 5.08 9.65 -0.82
CA GLY A 38 4.30 9.09 -1.92
C GLY A 38 4.90 7.82 -2.54
N GLN A 39 5.93 7.22 -1.95
CA GLN A 39 6.52 5.98 -2.42
C GLN A 39 5.51 4.83 -2.36
N THR A 40 5.52 3.97 -3.37
CA THR A 40 4.72 2.75 -3.38
C THR A 40 5.26 1.77 -2.34
N VAL A 41 4.43 1.44 -1.34
CA VAL A 41 4.82 0.56 -0.22
C VAL A 41 4.32 -0.87 -0.42
N ARG A 42 3.25 -1.05 -1.21
CA ARG A 42 2.61 -2.35 -1.41
C ARG A 42 2.55 -2.69 -2.89
N VAL A 43 2.94 -3.91 -3.22
CA VAL A 43 2.87 -4.46 -4.56
C VAL A 43 2.26 -5.86 -4.52
N LEU A 44 1.63 -6.25 -5.60
CA LEU A 44 1.18 -7.63 -5.82
C LEU A 44 2.37 -8.42 -6.36
N ILE A 45 2.63 -9.59 -5.81
CA ILE A 45 3.74 -10.44 -6.22
C ILE A 45 3.26 -11.82 -6.64
N THR A 46 3.91 -12.39 -7.64
CA THR A 46 3.75 -13.79 -8.05
C THR A 46 5.09 -14.31 -8.55
N ASN A 47 5.21 -15.61 -8.75
CA ASN A 47 6.40 -16.19 -9.40
C ASN A 47 6.23 -16.25 -10.92
N ALA A 48 7.35 -16.24 -11.64
CA ALA A 48 7.37 -16.23 -13.11
C ALA A 48 6.63 -17.42 -13.73
N GLN A 49 6.79 -18.62 -13.16
CA GLN A 49 6.11 -19.82 -13.65
C GLN A 49 4.58 -19.70 -13.54
N ALA A 50 4.08 -19.23 -12.38
CA ALA A 50 2.63 -19.03 -12.22
C ALA A 50 2.12 -17.96 -13.19
N LEU A 51 2.88 -16.87 -13.38
CA LEU A 51 2.51 -15.81 -14.32
C LEU A 51 2.38 -16.35 -15.75
N GLN A 52 3.33 -17.16 -16.22
CA GLN A 52 3.28 -17.78 -17.55
C GLN A 52 2.11 -18.76 -17.69
N MET A 53 1.94 -19.66 -16.73
CA MET A 53 0.92 -20.72 -16.79
C MET A 53 -0.51 -20.19 -16.61
N LYS A 54 -0.69 -19.11 -15.88
CA LYS A 54 -2.00 -18.60 -15.46
C LYS A 54 -2.23 -17.14 -15.87
N LYS A 55 -1.59 -16.68 -16.93
CA LYS A 55 -1.66 -15.28 -17.36
C LYS A 55 -3.09 -14.76 -17.42
N ALA A 56 -4.01 -15.46 -18.05
CA ALA A 56 -5.41 -15.05 -18.14
C ALA A 56 -6.13 -14.94 -16.78
N VAL A 57 -5.66 -15.66 -15.76
CA VAL A 57 -6.19 -15.51 -14.38
C VAL A 57 -5.68 -14.22 -13.77
N PHE A 58 -4.39 -13.91 -13.94
CA PHE A 58 -3.82 -12.65 -13.43
C PHE A 58 -4.39 -11.43 -14.15
N ASP A 59 -4.63 -11.51 -15.46
CA ASP A 59 -5.28 -10.42 -16.20
C ASP A 59 -6.69 -10.16 -15.65
N ARG A 60 -7.50 -11.19 -15.40
CA ARG A 60 -8.83 -11.04 -14.77
C ARG A 60 -8.75 -10.53 -13.32
N TYR A 61 -7.76 -11.01 -12.56
CA TYR A 61 -7.54 -10.55 -11.19
C TYR A 61 -7.22 -9.05 -11.17
N MET A 62 -6.30 -8.60 -12.02
CA MET A 62 -5.94 -7.18 -12.08
C MET A 62 -7.12 -6.32 -12.54
N LYS A 63 -7.93 -6.79 -13.49
CA LYS A 63 -9.16 -6.11 -13.87
C LYS A 63 -10.11 -5.96 -12.67
N ALA A 64 -10.40 -7.05 -11.96
CA ALA A 64 -11.25 -7.01 -10.77
C ALA A 64 -10.67 -6.11 -9.66
N TYR A 65 -9.34 -6.12 -9.50
CA TYR A 65 -8.67 -5.27 -8.53
C TYR A 65 -8.85 -3.77 -8.87
N ARG A 66 -8.67 -3.36 -10.12
CA ARG A 66 -8.89 -1.99 -10.60
C ARG A 66 -10.34 -1.56 -10.37
N GLU A 67 -11.30 -2.38 -10.79
CA GLU A 67 -12.73 -2.15 -10.58
C GLU A 67 -13.07 -2.01 -9.09
N THR A 68 -12.48 -2.83 -8.23
CA THR A 68 -12.65 -2.75 -6.78
C THR A 68 -12.10 -1.45 -6.22
N VAL A 69 -10.92 -1.03 -6.66
CA VAL A 69 -10.33 0.25 -6.25
C VAL A 69 -11.25 1.40 -6.67
N ASP A 70 -11.74 1.41 -7.90
CA ASP A 70 -12.65 2.46 -8.37
C ASP A 70 -13.97 2.47 -7.57
N TYR A 71 -14.55 1.30 -7.32
CA TYR A 71 -15.74 1.15 -6.48
C TYR A 71 -15.53 1.70 -5.06
N MET A 72 -14.39 1.40 -4.44
CA MET A 72 -14.07 1.86 -3.08
C MET A 72 -14.07 3.39 -2.93
N TYR A 73 -13.81 4.13 -4.00
CA TYR A 73 -13.76 5.60 -3.96
C TYR A 73 -14.99 6.25 -4.59
N ALA A 74 -15.71 5.58 -5.46
CA ALA A 74 -16.87 6.12 -6.16
C ALA A 74 -18.20 5.87 -5.41
N ASP A 75 -18.34 4.72 -4.74
CA ASP A 75 -19.61 4.30 -4.14
C ASP A 75 -19.56 4.36 -2.60
N PRO A 76 -20.44 5.14 -1.96
CA PRO A 76 -20.53 5.19 -0.49
C PRO A 76 -20.77 3.82 0.16
N ALA A 77 -21.47 2.89 -0.50
CA ALA A 77 -21.74 1.55 0.03
C ALA A 77 -20.45 0.75 0.26
N ALA A 78 -19.39 1.04 -0.47
CA ALA A 78 -18.10 0.39 -0.29
C ALA A 78 -17.51 0.62 1.10
N LEU A 79 -17.71 1.80 1.69
CA LEU A 79 -17.25 2.10 3.05
C LEU A 79 -17.95 1.22 4.09
N LYS A 80 -19.26 1.04 3.94
CA LYS A 80 -20.02 0.16 4.84
C LYS A 80 -19.53 -1.28 4.74
N ILE A 81 -19.36 -1.81 3.52
CA ILE A 81 -18.85 -3.17 3.29
C ILE A 81 -17.49 -3.36 3.93
N TYR A 82 -16.58 -2.40 3.74
CA TYR A 82 -15.25 -2.44 4.34
C TYR A 82 -15.30 -2.34 5.86
N ALA A 83 -16.11 -1.43 6.40
CA ALA A 83 -16.28 -1.24 7.84
C ALA A 83 -16.81 -2.51 8.52
N ASP A 84 -17.84 -3.14 7.94
CA ASP A 84 -18.40 -4.40 8.42
C ASP A 84 -17.37 -5.53 8.37
N PHE A 85 -16.59 -5.63 7.29
CA PHE A 85 -15.57 -6.67 7.13
C PHE A 85 -14.42 -6.52 8.15
N VAL A 86 -13.97 -5.30 8.41
CA VAL A 86 -12.86 -5.02 9.34
C VAL A 86 -13.33 -4.92 10.80
N GLY A 87 -14.63 -4.73 11.03
CA GLY A 87 -15.21 -4.56 12.37
C GLY A 87 -14.97 -3.18 12.97
N ILE A 88 -15.02 -2.12 12.15
CA ILE A 88 -14.87 -0.72 12.56
C ILE A 88 -16.10 0.10 12.15
N SER A 89 -16.22 1.33 12.67
CA SER A 89 -17.28 2.25 12.21
C SER A 89 -17.02 2.75 10.78
N GLU A 90 -18.08 3.10 10.04
CA GLU A 90 -17.97 3.72 8.71
C GLU A 90 -17.19 5.04 8.76
N GLU A 91 -17.37 5.82 9.84
CA GLU A 91 -16.61 7.07 10.05
C GLU A 91 -15.10 6.79 10.14
N LYS A 92 -14.70 5.77 10.90
CA LYS A 92 -13.29 5.36 11.01
C LYS A 92 -12.77 4.81 9.68
N ALA A 93 -13.57 4.03 8.96
CA ALA A 93 -13.24 3.54 7.62
C ALA A 93 -13.01 4.71 6.65
N LYS A 94 -13.91 5.70 6.66
CA LYS A 94 -13.79 6.92 5.85
C LYS A 94 -12.55 7.73 6.20
N ARG A 95 -12.31 7.98 7.48
CA ARG A 95 -11.12 8.70 7.96
C ARG A 95 -9.83 7.98 7.56
N THR A 96 -9.82 6.65 7.64
CA THR A 96 -8.67 5.83 7.23
C THR A 96 -8.43 5.96 5.73
N ARG A 97 -9.46 5.78 4.90
CA ARG A 97 -9.36 5.90 3.45
C ARG A 97 -8.89 7.28 3.02
N ASP A 98 -9.60 8.32 3.45
CA ASP A 98 -9.39 9.68 2.93
C ASP A 98 -8.12 10.32 3.48
N GLY A 99 -7.74 10.01 4.72
CA GLY A 99 -6.57 10.61 5.38
C GLY A 99 -5.25 9.88 5.11
N PHE A 100 -5.29 8.57 4.87
CA PHE A 100 -4.07 7.77 4.79
C PHE A 100 -3.89 7.01 3.48
N PHE A 101 -4.96 6.76 2.76
CA PHE A 101 -4.95 6.00 1.50
C PHE A 101 -5.70 6.77 0.40
N PRO A 102 -5.22 7.96 -0.01
CA PRO A 102 -5.85 8.67 -1.13
C PRO A 102 -5.75 7.83 -2.40
N ARG A 103 -6.76 7.93 -3.30
CA ARG A 103 -6.90 7.08 -4.50
C ARG A 103 -5.60 6.91 -5.29
N GLN A 104 -4.82 7.97 -5.46
CA GLN A 104 -3.57 7.94 -6.20
C GLN A 104 -2.44 7.13 -5.52
N SER A 105 -2.52 6.90 -4.21
CA SER A 105 -1.50 6.13 -3.47
C SER A 105 -1.71 4.63 -3.55
N ILE A 106 -2.88 4.20 -4.01
CA ILE A 106 -3.24 2.78 -4.16
C ILE A 106 -3.49 2.39 -5.62
N ASP A 107 -3.03 3.20 -6.56
CA ASP A 107 -3.08 2.90 -7.98
C ASP A 107 -2.25 1.64 -8.28
N PRO A 108 -2.87 0.53 -8.73
CA PRO A 108 -2.16 -0.72 -8.98
C PRO A 108 -1.26 -0.70 -10.22
N ASP A 109 -1.43 0.31 -11.07
CA ASP A 109 -0.73 0.45 -12.35
C ASP A 109 0.48 1.38 -12.26
N ARG A 110 0.75 1.90 -11.06
CA ARG A 110 1.82 2.86 -10.84
C ARG A 110 2.74 2.47 -9.70
N ILE A 111 4.04 2.44 -9.98
CA ILE A 111 5.09 2.31 -8.98
C ILE A 111 5.85 3.63 -8.87
N VAL A 112 5.86 4.19 -7.67
CA VAL A 112 6.54 5.47 -7.35
C VAL A 112 7.74 5.18 -6.46
N GLY A 113 8.87 5.85 -6.74
CA GLY A 113 10.10 5.72 -5.95
C GLY A 113 10.92 4.47 -6.25
N LEU A 114 10.71 3.84 -7.41
CA LEU A 114 11.43 2.61 -7.79
C LEU A 114 12.94 2.78 -7.80
N ASP A 115 13.45 3.90 -8.32
CA ASP A 115 14.90 4.18 -8.35
C ASP A 115 15.49 4.25 -6.94
N THR A 116 14.77 4.87 -6.00
CA THR A 116 15.18 4.93 -4.60
C THR A 116 15.22 3.53 -3.99
N ILE A 117 14.18 2.73 -4.22
CA ILE A 117 14.10 1.34 -3.71
C ILE A 117 15.26 0.49 -4.26
N VAL A 118 15.57 0.60 -5.54
CA VAL A 118 16.67 -0.14 -6.18
C VAL A 118 18.02 0.26 -5.59
N ASN A 119 18.24 1.56 -5.37
CA ASN A 119 19.48 2.05 -4.76
C ASN A 119 19.60 1.66 -3.28
N ASP A 120 18.51 1.72 -2.53
CA ASP A 120 18.47 1.29 -1.13
C ASP A 120 18.73 -0.22 -1.01
N ALA A 121 18.24 -1.03 -1.94
CA ALA A 121 18.50 -2.47 -1.96
C ALA A 121 20.01 -2.77 -2.07
N VAL A 122 20.78 -1.98 -2.81
CA VAL A 122 22.25 -2.09 -2.87
C VAL A 122 22.89 -1.60 -1.57
N THR A 123 22.48 -0.43 -1.09
CA THR A 123 23.02 0.18 0.14
C THR A 123 22.83 -0.72 1.34
N LEU A 124 21.66 -1.37 1.43
CA LEU A 124 21.29 -2.30 2.50
C LEU A 124 21.75 -3.74 2.22
N LYS A 125 22.51 -3.96 1.13
CA LYS A 125 23.09 -5.26 0.75
C LYS A 125 22.07 -6.37 0.45
N TYR A 126 20.86 -6.02 0.01
CA TYR A 126 19.90 -6.97 -0.53
C TYR A 126 20.28 -7.43 -1.95
N THR A 127 20.92 -6.55 -2.72
CA THR A 127 21.49 -6.84 -4.04
C THR A 127 22.92 -6.36 -4.14
N ALA A 128 23.74 -7.01 -4.97
CA ALA A 128 25.14 -6.63 -5.15
C ALA A 128 25.31 -5.40 -6.04
N ALA A 129 24.34 -5.15 -6.93
CA ALA A 129 24.32 -4.03 -7.86
C ALA A 129 22.87 -3.61 -8.15
N PRO A 130 22.62 -2.39 -8.66
CA PRO A 130 21.32 -1.97 -9.11
C PRO A 130 20.80 -2.87 -10.23
N LEU A 131 19.49 -3.11 -10.25
CA LEU A 131 18.86 -3.85 -11.34
C LEU A 131 18.95 -3.06 -12.65
N THR A 132 19.24 -3.74 -13.74
CA THR A 132 19.23 -3.16 -15.09
C THR A 132 17.79 -2.87 -15.54
N LYS A 133 17.65 -2.05 -16.60
CA LYS A 133 16.33 -1.79 -17.19
C LYS A 133 15.62 -3.06 -17.66
N ASP A 134 16.36 -4.00 -18.23
CA ASP A 134 15.80 -5.27 -18.71
C ASP A 134 15.33 -6.15 -17.56
N GLN A 135 16.13 -6.21 -16.48
CA GLN A 135 15.73 -6.92 -15.25
C GLN A 135 14.49 -6.29 -14.60
N LEU A 136 14.40 -4.96 -14.59
CA LEU A 136 13.20 -4.27 -14.07
C LEU A 136 11.98 -4.52 -14.96
N ALA A 137 12.15 -4.54 -16.29
CA ALA A 137 11.07 -4.85 -17.22
C ALA A 137 10.59 -6.31 -17.11
N GLU A 138 11.48 -7.25 -16.77
CA GLU A 138 11.11 -8.62 -16.47
C GLU A 138 10.41 -8.74 -15.11
N LEU A 139 10.89 -8.02 -14.11
CA LEU A 139 10.35 -8.06 -12.73
C LEU A 139 8.97 -7.42 -12.63
N ILE A 140 8.73 -6.32 -13.34
CA ILE A 140 7.51 -5.52 -13.24
C ILE A 140 6.62 -5.80 -14.44
N GLN A 141 5.59 -6.61 -14.22
CA GLN A 141 4.64 -7.07 -15.24
C GLN A 141 3.24 -6.51 -14.91
N ILE A 142 2.95 -5.30 -15.37
CA ILE A 142 1.62 -4.68 -15.21
C ILE A 142 0.78 -5.03 -16.44
N PRO A 143 -0.30 -5.83 -16.31
CA PRO A 143 -1.14 -6.16 -17.46
C PRO A 143 -1.82 -4.91 -18.04
N PRO A 144 -2.01 -4.82 -19.35
CA PRO A 144 -2.77 -3.74 -19.96
C PRO A 144 -4.22 -3.70 -19.47
N HIS A 145 -4.85 -2.52 -19.61
CA HIS A 145 -6.28 -2.33 -19.34
C HIS A 145 -7.16 -3.05 -20.34
#